data_8ecac6e4404ff493d099799d13c14518
#
_entry.id   8ecac6e4404ff493d099799d13c14518
#
_cell.length_a   1.000
_cell.length_b   1.000
_cell.length_c   1.000
_cell.angle_alpha   90.00
_cell.angle_beta   90.00
_cell.angle_gamma   90.00
#
_symmetry.space_group_name_H-M   'P 1'
#
loop_
_entity.id
_entity.type
_entity.pdbx_description
1 polymer ?
#
loop_
_entity_poly.entity_id
_entity_poly.type
_entity_poly.pdbx_seq_one_letter_code
_entity_poly.pdbx_strand_id
1 'polypeptide(L)'
;MYSFNSRIRYSEVDETGHLKLEALLDYFQDCSTFHSEDIGLGVAYLKTQNLVWVMSSWQIVVKRYPKLGERVLIGTMPYDFKGFVGYRNFLMKDETGDDIACANTIWSLLDTRTGRPTKPPADMLDKYELE
;
A
#
# COMPACT_ATOMS: atom_id res chain seq x y z
N MET A 1 11.48 2.16 5.60
CA MET A 1 10.14 2.50 5.07
C MET A 1 10.28 2.99 3.63
N TYR A 2 9.53 2.39 2.72
CA TYR A 2 9.40 2.90 1.36
C TYR A 2 8.42 4.06 1.34
N SER A 3 8.73 5.13 0.61
CA SER A 3 7.85 6.30 0.56
C SER A 3 7.94 7.02 -0.76
N PHE A 4 6.90 7.79 -1.06
CA PHE A 4 6.93 8.75 -2.16
C PHE A 4 6.19 10.02 -1.74
N ASN A 5 6.54 11.12 -2.42
CA ASN A 5 5.93 12.43 -2.18
C ASN A 5 4.86 12.70 -3.23
N SER A 6 3.79 13.35 -2.82
CA SER A 6 2.74 13.76 -3.72
C SER A 6 2.13 15.10 -3.30
N ARG A 7 1.19 15.56 -4.07
CA ARG A 7 0.40 16.75 -3.83
C ARG A 7 -1.06 16.43 -4.09
N ILE A 8 -1.94 16.81 -3.19
CA ILE A 8 -3.37 16.52 -3.31
C ILE A 8 -3.94 17.24 -4.54
N ARG A 9 -4.56 16.47 -5.44
CA ARG A 9 -5.04 16.94 -6.74
C ARG A 9 -6.52 17.26 -6.69
N TYR A 10 -6.96 18.15 -7.59
CA TYR A 10 -8.36 18.52 -7.72
C TYR A 10 -9.27 17.30 -7.94
N SER A 11 -8.81 16.32 -8.74
CA SER A 11 -9.56 15.09 -9.03
C SER A 11 -9.77 14.18 -7.81
N GLU A 12 -9.07 14.44 -6.70
CA GLU A 12 -9.02 13.59 -5.52
C GLU A 12 -9.82 14.13 -4.34
N VAL A 13 -10.38 15.34 -4.47
CA VAL A 13 -11.07 16.02 -3.38
C VAL A 13 -12.58 16.03 -3.60
N ASP A 14 -13.31 16.19 -2.48
CA ASP A 14 -14.75 16.35 -2.49
C ASP A 14 -15.14 17.82 -2.66
N GLU A 15 -16.43 18.11 -2.52
CA GLU A 15 -16.96 19.47 -2.65
C GLU A 15 -16.46 20.42 -1.57
N THR A 16 -15.93 19.90 -0.44
CA THR A 16 -15.33 20.73 0.63
C THR A 16 -13.86 21.00 0.38
N GLY A 17 -13.27 20.43 -0.69
CA GLY A 17 -11.86 20.58 -1.00
C GLY A 17 -10.94 19.68 -0.20
N HIS A 18 -11.45 18.67 0.46
CA HIS A 18 -10.66 17.69 1.21
C HIS A 18 -10.54 16.37 0.45
N LEU A 19 -9.41 15.70 0.65
CA LEU A 19 -9.16 14.37 0.07
C LEU A 19 -10.29 13.40 0.41
N LYS A 20 -10.78 12.68 -0.59
CA LYS A 20 -11.80 11.62 -0.40
C LYS A 20 -11.14 10.38 0.18
N LEU A 21 -11.91 9.58 0.95
CA LEU A 21 -11.44 8.32 1.51
C LEU A 21 -10.93 7.37 0.42
N GLU A 22 -11.68 7.18 -0.65
CA GLU A 22 -11.27 6.30 -1.76
C GLU A 22 -9.95 6.76 -2.40
N ALA A 23 -9.71 8.06 -2.49
CA ALA A 23 -8.44 8.58 -3.00
C ALA A 23 -7.29 8.35 -2.02
N LEU A 24 -7.55 8.44 -0.71
CA LEU A 24 -6.56 8.08 0.31
C LEU A 24 -6.14 6.60 0.17
N LEU A 25 -7.11 5.71 -0.03
CA LEU A 25 -6.83 4.29 -0.23
C LEU A 25 -6.01 4.06 -1.50
N ASP A 26 -6.30 4.79 -2.57
CA ASP A 26 -5.53 4.74 -3.81
C ASP A 26 -4.07 5.14 -3.58
N TYR A 27 -3.81 6.18 -2.79
CA TYR A 27 -2.44 6.56 -2.42
C TYR A 27 -1.70 5.43 -1.69
N PHE A 28 -2.37 4.75 -0.77
CA PHE A 28 -1.76 3.64 -0.05
C PHE A 28 -1.49 2.45 -0.99
N GLN A 29 -2.43 2.11 -1.85
CA GLN A 29 -2.23 1.04 -2.83
C GLN A 29 -1.12 1.38 -3.82
N ASP A 30 -1.07 2.61 -4.30
CA ASP A 30 0.00 3.07 -5.20
C ASP A 30 1.36 2.94 -4.52
N CYS A 31 1.45 3.31 -3.23
CA CYS A 31 2.69 3.22 -2.48
C CYS A 31 3.20 1.78 -2.39
N SER A 32 2.32 0.82 -2.08
CA SER A 32 2.70 -0.59 -2.02
C SER A 32 3.07 -1.13 -3.41
N THR A 33 2.38 -0.69 -4.44
CA THR A 33 2.67 -1.10 -5.83
C THR A 33 4.03 -0.56 -6.27
N PHE A 34 4.31 0.72 -6.01
CA PHE A 34 5.62 1.31 -6.33
C PHE A 34 6.75 0.59 -5.60
N HIS A 35 6.54 0.28 -4.32
CA HIS A 35 7.52 -0.48 -3.55
C HIS A 35 7.82 -1.83 -4.20
N SER A 36 6.78 -2.58 -4.54
CA SER A 36 6.93 -3.88 -5.18
C SER A 36 7.60 -3.78 -6.55
N GLU A 37 7.23 -2.78 -7.36
CA GLU A 37 7.86 -2.54 -8.65
C GLU A 37 9.37 -2.24 -8.48
N ASP A 38 9.73 -1.41 -7.52
CA ASP A 38 11.12 -0.99 -7.31
C ASP A 38 12.02 -2.13 -6.86
N ILE A 39 11.48 -3.14 -6.19
CA ILE A 39 12.25 -4.33 -5.78
C ILE A 39 12.11 -5.50 -6.75
N GLY A 40 11.47 -5.30 -7.91
CA GLY A 40 11.33 -6.31 -8.96
C GLY A 40 10.22 -7.34 -8.73
N LEU A 41 9.30 -7.07 -7.81
CA LEU A 41 8.17 -7.96 -7.48
C LEU A 41 6.83 -7.36 -7.89
N GLY A 42 6.82 -6.55 -8.94
CA GLY A 42 5.64 -5.86 -9.40
C GLY A 42 4.63 -6.75 -10.11
N VAL A 43 3.59 -6.10 -10.65
CA VAL A 43 2.45 -6.79 -11.28
C VAL A 43 2.90 -7.70 -12.43
N ALA A 44 3.82 -7.24 -13.29
CA ALA A 44 4.31 -8.02 -14.42
C ALA A 44 5.04 -9.28 -13.96
N TYR A 45 5.91 -9.15 -12.95
CA TYR A 45 6.60 -10.30 -12.37
C TYR A 45 5.62 -11.32 -11.79
N LEU A 46 4.67 -10.86 -10.99
CA LEU A 46 3.66 -11.74 -10.37
C LEU A 46 2.86 -12.51 -11.42
N LYS A 47 2.52 -11.87 -12.53
CA LYS A 47 1.85 -12.55 -13.65
C LYS A 47 2.69 -13.68 -14.22
N THR A 48 4.01 -13.51 -14.35
CA THR A 48 4.88 -14.57 -14.85
C THR A 48 4.95 -15.77 -13.91
N GLN A 49 4.69 -15.54 -12.61
CA GLN A 49 4.68 -16.60 -11.58
C GLN A 49 3.28 -17.12 -11.30
N ASN A 50 2.25 -16.66 -12.00
CA ASN A 50 0.84 -16.99 -11.76
C ASN A 50 0.40 -16.65 -10.33
N LEU A 51 0.81 -15.49 -9.82
CA LEU A 51 0.52 -15.02 -8.47
C LEU A 51 -0.20 -13.69 -8.49
N VAL A 52 -1.03 -13.48 -7.46
CA VAL A 52 -1.66 -12.19 -7.20
C VAL A 52 -1.82 -11.99 -5.69
N TRP A 53 -1.56 -10.78 -5.22
CA TRP A 53 -1.90 -10.35 -3.86
C TRP A 53 -3.32 -9.84 -3.84
N VAL A 54 -4.13 -10.35 -2.93
CA VAL A 54 -5.50 -9.89 -2.68
C VAL A 54 -5.57 -9.33 -1.28
N MET A 55 -6.05 -8.10 -1.16
CA MET A 55 -6.24 -7.48 0.14
C MET A 55 -7.47 -8.05 0.81
N SER A 56 -7.31 -8.54 2.04
CA SER A 56 -8.39 -9.14 2.79
C SER A 56 -8.92 -8.26 3.92
N SER A 57 -8.14 -7.27 4.37
CA SER A 57 -8.55 -6.42 5.49
C SER A 57 -7.84 -5.07 5.47
N TRP A 58 -8.60 -4.00 5.76
CA TRP A 58 -8.11 -2.65 6.07
C TRP A 58 -8.54 -2.27 7.47
N GLN A 59 -7.60 -1.71 8.23
CA GLN A 59 -7.91 -0.94 9.44
C GLN A 59 -7.30 0.44 9.22
N ILE A 60 -8.14 1.46 9.15
CA ILE A 60 -7.73 2.81 8.75
C ILE A 60 -8.09 3.79 9.87
N VAL A 61 -7.11 4.63 10.25
CA VAL A 61 -7.32 5.74 11.17
C VAL A 61 -6.97 7.02 10.42
N VAL A 62 -7.92 7.93 10.30
CA VAL A 62 -7.72 9.23 9.68
C VAL A 62 -7.87 10.30 10.74
N LYS A 63 -6.79 11.02 11.02
CA LYS A 63 -6.82 12.16 11.96
C LYS A 63 -7.37 13.40 11.29
N ARG A 64 -6.98 13.64 10.04
CA ARG A 64 -7.57 14.67 9.19
C ARG A 64 -7.36 14.33 7.73
N TYR A 65 -8.29 14.78 6.90
CA TYR A 65 -8.13 14.68 5.44
C TYR A 65 -7.41 15.93 4.94
N PRO A 66 -6.31 15.77 4.17
CA PRO A 66 -5.60 16.94 3.64
C PRO A 66 -6.43 17.66 2.59
N LYS A 67 -6.10 18.94 2.40
CA LYS A 67 -6.80 19.83 1.47
C LYS A 67 -6.15 19.81 0.09
N LEU A 68 -6.93 20.23 -0.90
CA LEU A 68 -6.46 20.46 -2.26
C LEU A 68 -5.14 21.25 -2.25
N GLY A 69 -4.15 20.74 -2.97
CA GLY A 69 -2.85 21.40 -3.12
C GLY A 69 -1.88 21.13 -2.00
N GLU A 70 -2.32 20.56 -0.89
CA GLU A 70 -1.44 20.24 0.23
C GLU A 70 -0.43 19.16 -0.18
N ARG A 71 0.83 19.31 0.25
CA ARG A 71 1.88 18.34 -0.01
C ARG A 71 1.89 17.29 1.07
N VAL A 72 2.05 16.02 0.64
CA VAL A 72 2.01 14.85 1.54
C VAL A 72 3.14 13.90 1.20
N LEU A 73 3.55 13.11 2.20
CA LEU A 73 4.41 11.95 2.03
C LEU A 73 3.61 10.71 2.36
N ILE A 74 3.65 9.72 1.48
CA ILE A 74 2.99 8.43 1.67
C ILE A 74 4.07 7.39 1.92
N GLY A 75 3.93 6.61 2.98
CA GLY A 75 4.88 5.58 3.34
C GLY A 75 4.23 4.23 3.53
N THR A 76 5.00 3.17 3.30
CA THR A 76 4.56 1.80 3.52
C THR A 76 5.70 0.95 4.06
N MET A 77 5.35 -0.03 4.88
CA MET A 77 6.30 -0.99 5.42
C MET A 77 5.64 -2.34 5.62
N PRO A 78 6.10 -3.38 4.91
CA PRO A 78 5.71 -4.75 5.24
C PRO A 78 6.38 -5.11 6.57
N TYR A 79 5.66 -5.77 7.46
CA TYR A 79 6.23 -6.08 8.77
C TYR A 79 6.19 -7.56 9.14
N ASP A 80 5.44 -8.38 8.41
CA ASP A 80 5.40 -9.81 8.68
C ASP A 80 4.84 -10.57 7.47
N PHE A 81 5.24 -11.85 7.38
CA PHE A 81 4.65 -12.82 6.48
C PHE A 81 4.45 -14.13 7.24
N LYS A 82 3.23 -14.67 7.18
CA LYS A 82 2.88 -15.95 7.82
C LYS A 82 2.16 -16.84 6.84
N GLY A 83 2.83 -17.91 6.37
CA GLY A 83 2.29 -18.79 5.35
C GLY A 83 2.02 -18.04 4.06
N PHE A 84 0.74 -17.96 3.64
CA PHE A 84 0.32 -17.23 2.45
C PHE A 84 -0.15 -15.80 2.76
N VAL A 85 0.01 -15.32 4.01
CA VAL A 85 -0.51 -14.03 4.47
C VAL A 85 0.62 -13.04 4.66
N GLY A 86 0.45 -11.84 4.12
CA GLY A 86 1.36 -10.71 4.30
C GLY A 86 0.68 -9.59 5.08
N TYR A 87 1.46 -8.93 5.92
CA TYR A 87 1.02 -7.81 6.78
C TYR A 87 1.79 -6.56 6.40
N ARG A 88 1.08 -5.45 6.21
CA ARG A 88 1.68 -4.21 5.75
C ARG A 88 1.01 -3.01 6.40
N ASN A 89 1.82 -2.07 6.87
CA ASN A 89 1.37 -0.78 7.36
C ASN A 89 1.54 0.32 6.32
N PHE A 90 0.70 1.34 6.42
CA PHE A 90 0.76 2.55 5.62
C PHE A 90 0.64 3.76 6.52
N LEU A 91 1.21 4.87 6.05
CA LEU A 91 1.02 6.17 6.69
C LEU A 91 1.01 7.29 5.66
N MET A 92 0.37 8.39 6.05
CA MET A 92 0.43 9.65 5.30
C MET A 92 0.86 10.75 6.27
N LYS A 93 1.89 11.51 5.89
CA LYS A 93 2.40 12.64 6.67
C LYS A 93 2.15 13.94 5.91
N ASP A 94 1.91 15.01 6.64
CA ASP A 94 1.87 16.36 6.06
C ASP A 94 3.28 16.97 5.98
N GLU A 95 3.37 18.22 5.53
CA GLU A 95 4.66 18.92 5.37
C GLU A 95 5.39 19.13 6.69
N THR A 96 4.68 19.15 7.81
CA THR A 96 5.30 19.31 9.13
C THR A 96 5.84 18.00 9.69
N GLY A 97 5.58 16.89 9.01
CA GLY A 97 5.97 15.55 9.46
C GLY A 97 4.96 14.88 10.38
N ASP A 98 3.79 15.49 10.59
CA ASP A 98 2.72 14.87 11.39
C ASP A 98 2.02 13.77 10.62
N ASP A 99 1.76 12.66 11.29
CA ASP A 99 0.94 11.57 10.75
C ASP A 99 -0.53 12.02 10.72
N ILE A 100 -1.09 12.14 9.53
CA ILE A 100 -2.50 12.55 9.36
C ILE A 100 -3.41 11.38 9.05
N ALA A 101 -2.85 10.25 8.59
CA ALA A 101 -3.59 9.01 8.39
C ALA A 101 -2.64 7.83 8.49
N CYS A 102 -3.16 6.70 8.91
CA CYS A 102 -2.41 5.44 8.91
C CYS A 102 -3.36 4.26 8.67
N ALA A 103 -2.78 3.13 8.26
CA ALA A 103 -3.55 1.93 8.02
C ALA A 103 -2.72 0.69 8.33
N ASN A 104 -3.42 -0.37 8.75
CA ASN A 104 -2.90 -1.72 8.85
C ASN A 104 -3.66 -2.58 7.85
N THR A 105 -2.94 -3.36 7.03
CA THR A 105 -3.55 -4.17 5.99
C THR A 105 -3.07 -5.61 6.06
N ILE A 106 -3.97 -6.51 5.66
CA ILE A 106 -3.70 -7.94 5.58
C ILE A 106 -3.95 -8.39 4.15
N TRP A 107 -2.98 -9.08 3.57
CA TRP A 107 -2.99 -9.54 2.19
C TRP A 107 -2.85 -11.05 2.15
N SER A 108 -3.46 -11.67 1.14
CA SER A 108 -3.30 -13.10 0.86
C SER A 108 -2.73 -13.28 -0.54
N LEU A 109 -1.76 -14.18 -0.67
CA LEU A 109 -1.20 -14.55 -1.97
C LEU A 109 -1.98 -15.70 -2.54
N LEU A 110 -2.46 -15.54 -3.77
CA LEU A 110 -3.22 -16.56 -4.48
C LEU A 110 -2.47 -17.04 -5.72
N ASP A 111 -2.60 -18.33 -6.01
CA ASP A 111 -2.24 -18.89 -7.31
C ASP A 111 -3.39 -18.61 -8.29
N THR A 112 -3.12 -17.87 -9.36
CA THR A 112 -4.15 -17.46 -10.33
C THR A 112 -4.69 -18.61 -11.16
N ARG A 113 -3.97 -19.74 -11.22
CA ARG A 113 -4.42 -20.94 -11.95
C ARG A 113 -5.47 -21.72 -11.19
N THR A 114 -5.39 -21.72 -9.86
CA THR A 114 -6.30 -22.51 -8.99
C THR A 114 -7.27 -21.61 -8.20
N GLY A 115 -6.96 -20.32 -8.05
CA GLY A 115 -7.69 -19.40 -7.18
C GLY A 115 -7.48 -19.66 -5.69
N ARG A 116 -6.50 -20.49 -5.32
CA ARG A 116 -6.25 -20.90 -3.94
C ARG A 116 -5.07 -20.17 -3.34
N PRO A 117 -5.06 -19.97 -2.01
CA PRO A 117 -3.91 -19.42 -1.31
C PRO A 117 -2.66 -20.26 -1.53
N THR A 118 -1.52 -19.60 -1.68
CA THR A 118 -0.23 -20.25 -1.85
C THR A 118 0.86 -19.51 -1.11
N LYS A 119 1.86 -20.21 -0.62
CA LYS A 119 3.00 -19.59 0.06
C LYS A 119 3.86 -18.85 -0.96
N PRO A 120 4.37 -17.64 -0.59
CA PRO A 120 5.33 -16.96 -1.45
C PRO A 120 6.62 -17.78 -1.58
N PRO A 121 7.26 -17.77 -2.76
CA PRO A 121 8.60 -18.34 -2.91
C PRO A 121 9.59 -17.66 -1.96
N ALA A 122 10.58 -18.41 -1.44
CA ALA A 122 11.54 -17.90 -0.47
C ALA A 122 12.34 -16.69 -1.00
N ASP A 123 12.73 -16.73 -2.27
CA ASP A 123 13.46 -15.63 -2.93
C ASP A 123 12.61 -14.37 -3.04
N MET A 124 11.29 -14.50 -3.14
CA MET A 124 10.37 -13.36 -3.15
C MET A 124 10.34 -12.67 -1.77
N LEU A 125 10.26 -13.45 -0.69
CA LEU A 125 10.25 -12.92 0.67
C LEU A 125 11.56 -12.20 1.02
N ASP A 126 12.68 -12.71 0.55
CA ASP A 126 14.02 -12.15 0.84
C ASP A 126 14.19 -10.73 0.29
N LYS A 127 13.41 -10.34 -0.72
CA LYS A 127 13.47 -8.99 -1.30
C LYS A 127 12.73 -7.94 -0.49
N TYR A 128 11.81 -8.35 0.39
CA TYR A 128 11.15 -7.44 1.30
C TYR A 128 11.96 -7.29 2.58
N GLU A 129 12.29 -6.05 2.91
CA GLU A 129 12.90 -5.72 4.20
C GLU A 129 11.78 -5.48 5.21
N LEU A 130 11.65 -6.34 6.20
CA LEU A 130 10.62 -6.24 7.22
C LEU A 130 11.04 -5.25 8.30
N GLU A 131 10.09 -4.44 8.75
CA GLU A 131 10.30 -3.42 9.79
C GLU A 131 9.42 -3.63 11.00
#